data_59b4da8d63d881a5ec1cc30c7b4f8aec
#
_entry.id   59b4da8d63d881a5ec1cc30c7b4f8aec
#
_cell.length_a   1.000
_cell.length_b   1.000
_cell.length_c   1.000
_cell.angle_alpha   90.00
_cell.angle_beta   90.00
_cell.angle_gamma   90.00
#
_symmetry.space_group_name_H-M   'P 1'
#
loop_
_entity.id
_entity.type
_entity.pdbx_description
1 polymer ?
#
loop_
_entity_poly.entity_id
_entity_poly.type
_entity_poly.pdbx_seq_one_letter_code
_entity_poly.pdbx_strand_id
1 'polypeptide(L)'
;ARHNIPTADYQNFTEIEPALAYVREKGAPIVVKADGLAAGKGVIVAMTLTEAEDAIKDMLAGNAFGDAGHRVVIEEFLEGEEASFIVMVDGKNVLPFATSQDHKRAYNEDKGPNTGGMGAYSPAPVVTADIHQRIMDEVIMPTVNGMASEDAPYTGFLYAGLMITSDGKPKVIEYNCRFGDPETQHIICLLYTY
;
A
#
# COMPACT_ATOMS: atom_id res chain seq x y z
N ALA A 1 9.70 -5.39 8.54
CA ALA A 1 10.57 -6.32 9.25
C ALA A 1 11.30 -5.67 10.43
N ARG A 2 12.16 -4.63 10.25
CA ARG A 2 12.98 -4.03 11.32
C ARG A 2 12.19 -3.49 12.52
N HIS A 3 11.06 -2.86 12.26
CA HIS A 3 10.21 -2.21 13.27
C HIS A 3 8.90 -2.96 13.53
N ASN A 4 8.79 -4.21 13.10
CA ASN A 4 7.63 -5.09 13.29
C ASN A 4 6.29 -4.51 12.77
N ILE A 5 6.34 -3.63 11.78
CA ILE A 5 5.14 -3.06 11.18
C ILE A 5 4.45 -4.15 10.33
N PRO A 6 3.14 -4.39 10.54
CA PRO A 6 2.40 -5.40 9.79
C PRO A 6 2.34 -5.04 8.29
N THR A 7 2.74 -5.95 7.44
CA THR A 7 2.62 -5.86 5.98
C THR A 7 2.47 -7.26 5.38
N ALA A 8 2.28 -7.36 4.09
CA ALA A 8 2.29 -8.63 3.37
C ALA A 8 3.66 -9.33 3.49
N ASP A 9 3.67 -10.65 3.48
CA ASP A 9 4.91 -11.40 3.28
C ASP A 9 5.45 -11.09 1.89
N TYR A 10 6.77 -10.86 1.79
CA TYR A 10 7.36 -10.47 0.51
C TYR A 10 8.78 -11.01 0.32
N GLN A 11 9.19 -11.08 -0.93
CA GLN A 11 10.57 -11.34 -1.32
C GLN A 11 10.97 -10.52 -2.55
N ASN A 12 12.25 -10.09 -2.59
CA ASN A 12 12.82 -9.30 -3.67
C ASN A 12 13.63 -10.18 -4.62
N PHE A 13 13.53 -9.90 -5.93
CA PHE A 13 14.26 -10.61 -6.96
C PHE A 13 14.83 -9.64 -8.00
N THR A 14 16.06 -9.93 -8.46
CA THR A 14 16.73 -9.26 -9.57
C THR A 14 16.92 -10.16 -10.78
N GLU A 15 16.60 -11.45 -10.64
CA GLU A 15 16.75 -12.47 -11.68
C GLU A 15 15.42 -13.17 -11.93
N ILE A 16 15.14 -13.49 -13.19
CA ILE A 16 13.86 -14.06 -13.65
C ILE A 16 13.63 -15.45 -13.06
N GLU A 17 14.59 -16.36 -13.20
CA GLU A 17 14.41 -17.76 -12.81
C GLU A 17 14.11 -17.98 -11.33
N PRO A 18 14.84 -17.31 -10.37
CA PRO A 18 14.50 -17.39 -8.95
C PRO A 18 13.10 -16.81 -8.64
N ALA A 19 12.70 -15.72 -9.32
CA ALA A 19 11.38 -15.12 -9.15
C ALA A 19 10.26 -16.06 -9.64
N LEU A 20 10.45 -16.70 -10.81
CA LEU A 20 9.53 -17.71 -11.35
C LEU A 20 9.40 -18.94 -10.43
N ALA A 21 10.52 -19.41 -9.89
CA ALA A 21 10.51 -20.52 -8.95
C ALA A 21 9.69 -20.19 -7.69
N TYR A 22 9.84 -18.96 -7.16
CA TYR A 22 9.12 -18.50 -5.99
C TYR A 22 7.60 -18.41 -6.22
N VAL A 23 7.13 -17.83 -7.35
CA VAL A 23 5.68 -17.76 -7.61
C VAL A 23 5.07 -19.12 -7.88
N ARG A 24 5.81 -20.06 -8.47
CA ARG A 24 5.36 -21.45 -8.64
C ARG A 24 5.20 -22.19 -7.31
N GLU A 25 6.07 -21.88 -6.33
CA GLU A 25 5.97 -22.43 -4.98
C GLU A 25 4.80 -21.82 -4.19
N LYS A 26 4.64 -20.49 -4.28
CA LYS A 26 3.60 -19.77 -3.51
C LYS A 26 2.21 -19.91 -4.11
N GLY A 27 2.10 -20.02 -5.42
CA GLY A 27 0.83 -20.05 -6.15
C GLY A 27 0.25 -18.67 -6.41
N ALA A 28 -0.97 -18.64 -6.92
CA ALA A 28 -1.77 -17.43 -7.14
C ALA A 28 -3.06 -17.52 -6.28
N PRO A 29 -3.66 -16.36 -5.91
CA PRO A 29 -3.28 -14.99 -6.29
C PRO A 29 -2.02 -14.50 -5.58
N ILE A 30 -1.27 -13.60 -6.26
CA ILE A 30 -0.02 -13.03 -5.77
C ILE A 30 0.20 -11.62 -6.37
N VAL A 31 0.98 -10.76 -5.71
CA VAL A 31 1.23 -9.41 -6.20
C VAL A 31 2.67 -9.28 -6.67
N VAL A 32 2.88 -8.74 -7.87
CA VAL A 32 4.20 -8.45 -8.43
C VAL A 32 4.34 -6.94 -8.60
N LYS A 33 5.36 -6.36 -7.97
CA LYS A 33 5.64 -4.91 -8.02
C LYS A 33 7.03 -4.64 -8.60
N ALA A 34 7.14 -3.65 -9.49
CA ALA A 34 8.43 -3.09 -9.85
C ALA A 34 8.98 -2.27 -8.68
N ASP A 35 10.23 -2.50 -8.28
CA ASP A 35 10.85 -1.79 -7.16
C ASP A 35 11.53 -0.50 -7.63
N GLY A 36 10.73 0.42 -8.12
CA GLY A 36 11.16 1.74 -8.56
C GLY A 36 9.98 2.67 -8.79
N LEU A 37 10.27 3.93 -9.16
CA LEU A 37 9.25 4.93 -9.44
C LEU A 37 8.48 4.56 -10.73
N ALA A 38 7.35 3.89 -10.57
CA ALA A 38 6.45 3.48 -11.65
C ALA A 38 5.08 4.18 -11.62
N ALA A 39 4.95 5.25 -10.82
CA ALA A 39 3.73 6.07 -10.69
C ALA A 39 2.43 5.25 -10.49
N GLY A 40 2.49 4.22 -9.64
CA GLY A 40 1.36 3.33 -9.35
C GLY A 40 1.04 2.32 -10.47
N LYS A 41 1.73 2.38 -11.61
CA LYS A 41 1.52 1.47 -12.74
C LYS A 41 2.35 0.18 -12.67
N GLY A 42 3.35 0.15 -11.80
CA GLY A 42 4.25 -1.00 -11.61
C GLY A 42 3.72 -2.06 -10.64
N VAL A 43 2.42 -2.15 -10.41
CA VAL A 43 1.79 -3.13 -9.52
C VAL A 43 0.83 -4.00 -10.34
N ILE A 44 1.08 -5.30 -10.35
CA ILE A 44 0.22 -6.29 -11.00
C ILE A 44 -0.30 -7.26 -9.94
N VAL A 45 -1.60 -7.27 -9.76
CA VAL A 45 -2.31 -8.28 -8.97
C VAL A 45 -2.59 -9.45 -9.88
N ALA A 46 -1.78 -10.49 -9.79
CA ALA A 46 -1.86 -11.68 -10.63
C ALA A 46 -2.82 -12.70 -10.00
N MET A 47 -3.94 -12.93 -10.63
CA MET A 47 -4.93 -13.92 -10.20
C MET A 47 -4.58 -15.33 -10.64
N THR A 48 -3.67 -15.47 -11.60
CA THR A 48 -3.19 -16.75 -12.13
C THR A 48 -1.66 -16.79 -12.16
N LEU A 49 -1.08 -18.00 -12.13
CA LEU A 49 0.37 -18.17 -12.26
C LEU A 49 0.91 -17.62 -13.58
N THR A 50 0.16 -17.77 -14.67
CA THR A 50 0.54 -17.23 -15.97
C THR A 50 0.69 -15.72 -15.93
N GLU A 51 -0.28 -14.99 -15.34
CA GLU A 51 -0.20 -13.55 -15.18
C GLU A 51 1.00 -13.14 -14.32
N ALA A 52 1.30 -13.88 -13.24
CA ALA A 52 2.45 -13.60 -12.38
C ALA A 52 3.78 -13.82 -13.13
N GLU A 53 3.90 -14.93 -13.87
CA GLU A 53 5.10 -15.22 -14.66
C GLU A 53 5.34 -14.19 -15.78
N ASP A 54 4.28 -13.78 -16.46
CA ASP A 54 4.37 -12.78 -17.52
C ASP A 54 4.75 -11.40 -16.95
N ALA A 55 4.17 -11.00 -15.82
CA ALA A 55 4.53 -9.78 -15.11
C ALA A 55 6.01 -9.76 -14.71
N ILE A 56 6.54 -10.85 -14.16
CA ILE A 56 7.95 -10.97 -13.76
C ILE A 56 8.87 -10.84 -14.97
N LYS A 57 8.56 -11.56 -16.07
CA LYS A 57 9.36 -11.51 -17.29
C LYS A 57 9.38 -10.10 -17.90
N ASP A 58 8.22 -9.46 -17.96
CA ASP A 58 8.08 -8.12 -18.55
C ASP A 58 8.81 -7.06 -17.71
N MET A 59 8.70 -7.11 -16.39
CA MET A 59 9.38 -6.18 -15.50
C MET A 59 10.90 -6.36 -15.52
N LEU A 60 11.40 -7.58 -15.28
CA LEU A 60 12.83 -7.86 -15.16
C LEU A 60 13.57 -7.84 -16.50
N ALA A 61 12.88 -8.08 -17.63
CA ALA A 61 13.49 -7.90 -18.95
C ALA A 61 13.66 -6.43 -19.35
N GLY A 62 13.22 -5.47 -18.54
CA GLY A 62 13.35 -4.03 -18.81
C GLY A 62 12.39 -3.50 -19.88
N ASN A 63 11.36 -4.28 -20.24
CA ASN A 63 10.49 -3.92 -21.35
C ASN A 63 9.42 -2.91 -20.96
N ALA A 64 8.87 -2.96 -19.75
CA ALA A 64 7.72 -2.15 -19.37
C ALA A 64 8.08 -0.93 -18.49
N PHE A 65 9.12 -1.01 -17.65
CA PHE A 65 9.38 -0.04 -16.59
C PHE A 65 10.81 0.54 -16.58
N GLY A 66 11.64 0.26 -17.60
CA GLY A 66 13.02 0.76 -17.69
C GLY A 66 13.81 0.43 -16.42
N ASP A 67 14.50 1.43 -15.85
CA ASP A 67 15.34 1.24 -14.66
C ASP A 67 14.55 0.80 -13.41
N ALA A 68 13.26 1.09 -13.33
CA ALA A 68 12.40 0.63 -12.22
C ALA A 68 12.14 -0.88 -12.24
N GLY A 69 12.33 -1.53 -13.38
CA GLY A 69 12.16 -2.97 -13.57
C GLY A 69 13.37 -3.84 -13.21
N HIS A 70 14.50 -3.26 -12.82
CA HIS A 70 15.70 -4.05 -12.47
C HIS A 70 15.53 -4.93 -11.23
N ARG A 71 14.52 -4.66 -10.42
CA ARG A 71 14.16 -5.45 -9.25
C ARG A 71 12.65 -5.52 -9.14
N VAL A 72 12.15 -6.70 -8.78
CA VAL A 72 10.74 -6.91 -8.48
C VAL A 72 10.58 -7.30 -7.01
N VAL A 73 9.47 -6.88 -6.43
CA VAL A 73 8.97 -7.32 -5.12
C VAL A 73 7.77 -8.22 -5.39
N ILE A 74 7.82 -9.43 -4.88
CA ILE A 74 6.71 -10.38 -4.95
C ILE A 74 6.10 -10.49 -3.57
N GLU A 75 4.81 -10.15 -3.45
CA GLU A 75 4.10 -10.03 -2.18
C GLU A 75 2.91 -10.99 -2.10
N GLU A 76 2.59 -11.40 -0.88
CA GLU A 76 1.33 -12.05 -0.54
C GLU A 76 0.14 -11.21 -1.04
N PHE A 77 -0.84 -11.85 -1.66
CA PHE A 77 -2.11 -11.19 -1.95
C PHE A 77 -2.92 -11.04 -0.66
N LEU A 78 -3.20 -9.80 -0.28
CA LEU A 78 -3.98 -9.48 0.90
C LEU A 78 -5.47 -9.39 0.56
N GLU A 79 -6.29 -10.10 1.33
CA GLU A 79 -7.75 -10.02 1.25
C GLU A 79 -8.30 -9.13 2.37
N GLY A 80 -9.19 -8.19 2.01
CA GLY A 80 -9.79 -7.25 2.95
C GLY A 80 -10.36 -6.02 2.26
N GLU A 81 -10.54 -4.96 3.03
CA GLU A 81 -10.95 -3.65 2.53
C GLU A 81 -9.79 -2.67 2.62
N GLU A 82 -9.50 -1.99 1.51
CA GLU A 82 -8.49 -0.94 1.48
C GLU A 82 -8.98 0.29 2.26
N ALA A 83 -8.08 0.95 2.99
CA ALA A 83 -8.32 2.20 3.67
C ALA A 83 -7.10 3.12 3.58
N SER A 84 -7.37 4.41 3.45
CA SER A 84 -6.38 5.48 3.50
C SER A 84 -6.35 6.09 4.89
N PHE A 85 -5.19 6.02 5.55
CA PHE A 85 -4.98 6.59 6.88
C PHE A 85 -3.88 7.64 6.81
N ILE A 86 -4.26 8.90 6.92
CA ILE A 86 -3.34 10.02 6.75
C ILE A 86 -3.12 10.71 8.10
N VAL A 87 -1.85 10.99 8.41
CA VAL A 87 -1.47 11.70 9.63
C VAL A 87 -0.52 12.85 9.31
N MET A 88 -0.55 13.89 10.16
CA MET A 88 0.47 14.93 10.19
C MET A 88 1.46 14.61 11.31
N VAL A 89 2.75 14.70 11.00
CA VAL A 89 3.84 14.34 11.91
C VAL A 89 4.83 15.50 11.99
N ASP A 90 5.29 15.82 13.21
CA ASP A 90 6.32 16.85 13.45
C ASP A 90 7.68 16.30 13.91
N GLY A 91 7.92 15.02 13.61
CA GLY A 91 9.10 14.28 14.07
C GLY A 91 8.85 13.44 15.32
N LYS A 92 7.86 13.77 16.13
CA LYS A 92 7.52 13.08 17.39
C LYS A 92 6.02 12.93 17.61
N ASN A 93 5.28 14.02 17.44
CA ASN A 93 3.84 14.02 17.63
C ASN A 93 3.14 13.66 16.33
N VAL A 94 1.97 13.02 16.48
CA VAL A 94 1.17 12.55 15.35
C VAL A 94 -0.27 13.05 15.53
N LEU A 95 -0.80 13.68 14.47
CA LEU A 95 -2.20 14.11 14.40
C LEU A 95 -2.89 13.36 13.26
N PRO A 96 -3.77 12.38 13.55
CA PRO A 96 -4.54 11.71 12.53
C PRO A 96 -5.64 12.59 11.95
N PHE A 97 -5.87 12.48 10.64
CA PHE A 97 -7.03 13.04 9.96
C PHE A 97 -8.18 12.04 9.92
N ALA A 98 -9.33 12.47 9.39
CA ALA A 98 -10.43 11.58 9.09
C ALA A 98 -9.95 10.47 8.13
N THR A 99 -10.40 9.25 8.38
CA THR A 99 -10.08 8.10 7.51
C THR A 99 -10.83 8.17 6.19
N SER A 100 -10.32 7.53 5.16
CA SER A 100 -10.92 7.56 3.83
C SER A 100 -10.79 6.20 3.13
N GLN A 101 -11.68 5.95 2.17
CA GLN A 101 -11.55 4.84 1.22
C GLN A 101 -11.58 5.40 -0.20
N ASP A 102 -10.55 5.07 -0.97
CA ASP A 102 -10.41 5.40 -2.37
C ASP A 102 -10.91 4.25 -3.25
N HIS A 103 -11.62 4.58 -4.32
CA HIS A 103 -12.09 3.63 -5.33
C HIS A 103 -11.15 3.66 -6.53
N LYS A 104 -10.26 2.68 -6.63
CA LYS A 104 -9.20 2.63 -7.64
C LYS A 104 -9.61 1.92 -8.93
N ARG A 105 -10.59 1.02 -8.89
CA ARG A 105 -11.01 0.24 -10.05
C ARG A 105 -11.85 1.07 -11.01
N ALA A 106 -11.55 0.91 -12.33
CA ALA A 106 -12.17 1.72 -13.39
C ALA A 106 -13.65 1.40 -13.65
N TYR A 107 -14.11 0.18 -13.32
CA TYR A 107 -15.45 -0.29 -13.67
C TYR A 107 -16.28 -0.60 -12.42
N ASN A 108 -17.60 -0.67 -12.62
CA ASN A 108 -18.56 -1.03 -11.57
C ASN A 108 -18.20 -2.36 -10.88
N GLU A 109 -18.68 -2.52 -9.64
CA GLU A 109 -18.45 -3.72 -8.81
C GLU A 109 -16.97 -3.99 -8.55
N ASP A 110 -16.17 -2.94 -8.40
CA ASP A 110 -14.73 -3.00 -8.13
C ASP A 110 -13.96 -3.86 -9.16
N LYS A 111 -14.29 -3.67 -10.44
CA LYS A 111 -13.71 -4.40 -11.58
C LYS A 111 -12.85 -3.51 -12.47
N GLY A 112 -12.05 -4.17 -13.31
CA GLY A 112 -11.20 -3.49 -14.29
C GLY A 112 -9.82 -3.13 -13.75
N PRO A 113 -9.03 -2.37 -14.53
CA PRO A 113 -7.69 -1.96 -14.13
C PRO A 113 -7.73 -0.94 -12.98
N ASN A 114 -6.65 -0.91 -12.20
CA ASN A 114 -6.43 0.16 -11.22
C ASN A 114 -6.19 1.50 -11.93
N THR A 115 -6.74 2.56 -11.35
CA THR A 115 -6.52 3.95 -11.76
C THR A 115 -5.79 4.71 -10.66
N GLY A 116 -5.57 6.01 -10.85
CA GLY A 116 -5.06 6.91 -9.81
C GLY A 116 -6.09 7.27 -8.74
N GLY A 117 -7.34 6.81 -8.87
CA GLY A 117 -8.50 7.10 -8.01
C GLY A 117 -9.69 7.58 -8.83
N MET A 118 -10.84 6.93 -8.64
CA MET A 118 -12.11 7.28 -9.29
C MET A 118 -13.01 8.13 -8.40
N GLY A 119 -12.66 8.25 -7.12
CA GLY A 119 -13.39 8.96 -6.09
C GLY A 119 -13.11 8.35 -4.73
N ALA A 120 -13.44 9.09 -3.68
CA ALA A 120 -13.26 8.63 -2.31
C ALA A 120 -14.45 9.04 -1.44
N TYR A 121 -14.61 8.39 -0.31
CA TYR A 121 -15.49 8.85 0.75
C TYR A 121 -14.76 8.86 2.11
N SER A 122 -15.24 9.69 3.01
CA SER A 122 -14.69 9.87 4.35
C SER A 122 -15.85 10.18 5.32
N PRO A 123 -15.82 9.67 6.58
CA PRO A 123 -14.87 8.70 7.10
C PRO A 123 -15.04 7.30 6.51
N ALA A 124 -14.01 6.44 6.59
CA ALA A 124 -14.03 5.07 6.15
C ALA A 124 -14.77 4.18 7.15
N PRO A 125 -15.90 3.54 6.80
CA PRO A 125 -16.66 2.71 7.76
C PRO A 125 -15.89 1.48 8.26
N VAL A 126 -14.99 0.94 7.46
CA VAL A 126 -14.15 -0.20 7.83
C VAL A 126 -13.19 0.15 8.98
N VAL A 127 -12.82 1.42 9.15
CA VAL A 127 -11.93 1.85 10.23
C VAL A 127 -12.76 2.23 11.45
N THR A 128 -13.17 1.24 12.21
CA THR A 128 -13.82 1.43 13.52
C THR A 128 -12.86 2.05 14.53
N ALA A 129 -13.36 2.47 15.70
CA ALA A 129 -12.51 3.04 16.77
C ALA A 129 -11.40 2.06 17.21
N ASP A 130 -11.69 0.76 17.30
CA ASP A 130 -10.71 -0.25 17.66
C ASP A 130 -9.64 -0.43 16.58
N ILE A 131 -10.07 -0.45 15.31
CA ILE A 131 -9.14 -0.54 14.17
C ILE A 131 -8.30 0.73 14.07
N HIS A 132 -8.88 1.91 14.29
CA HIS A 132 -8.14 3.16 14.36
C HIS A 132 -7.02 3.11 15.41
N GLN A 133 -7.34 2.65 16.63
CA GLN A 133 -6.33 2.51 17.68
C GLN A 133 -5.23 1.53 17.29
N ARG A 134 -5.59 0.38 16.70
CA ARG A 134 -4.62 -0.59 16.20
C ARG A 134 -3.73 -0.01 15.11
N ILE A 135 -4.27 0.76 14.17
CA ILE A 135 -3.47 1.43 13.14
C ILE A 135 -2.44 2.37 13.79
N MET A 136 -2.86 3.14 14.79
CA MET A 136 -1.94 4.02 15.52
C MET A 136 -0.83 3.22 16.22
N ASP A 137 -1.19 2.17 16.95
CA ASP A 137 -0.25 1.41 17.80
C ASP A 137 0.65 0.45 16.99
N GLU A 138 0.11 -0.20 15.95
CA GLU A 138 0.81 -1.25 15.20
C GLU A 138 1.50 -0.70 13.93
N VAL A 139 1.05 0.44 13.38
CA VAL A 139 1.55 0.97 12.10
C VAL A 139 2.18 2.36 12.27
N ILE A 140 1.40 3.36 12.68
CA ILE A 140 1.83 4.76 12.63
C ILE A 140 2.94 5.05 13.63
N MET A 141 2.71 4.77 14.91
CA MET A 141 3.72 5.04 15.95
C MET A 141 5.00 4.22 15.75
N PRO A 142 4.96 2.92 15.39
CA PRO A 142 6.18 2.18 15.03
C PRO A 142 6.92 2.78 13.82
N THR A 143 6.21 3.32 12.82
CA THR A 143 6.83 3.98 11.67
C THR A 143 7.56 5.26 12.10
N VAL A 144 6.88 6.16 12.81
CA VAL A 144 7.47 7.44 13.25
C VAL A 144 8.64 7.23 14.20
N ASN A 145 8.48 6.34 15.19
CA ASN A 145 9.54 6.00 16.13
C ASN A 145 10.70 5.26 15.44
N GLY A 146 10.41 4.39 14.48
CA GLY A 146 11.40 3.68 13.69
C GLY A 146 12.26 4.64 12.87
N MET A 147 11.67 5.58 12.17
CA MET A 147 12.37 6.64 11.43
C MET A 147 13.26 7.47 12.36
N ALA A 148 12.75 7.89 13.50
CA ALA A 148 13.51 8.65 14.48
C ALA A 148 14.71 7.84 15.03
N SER A 149 14.54 6.54 15.26
CA SER A 149 15.63 5.66 15.74
C SER A 149 16.72 5.39 14.70
N GLU A 150 16.43 5.66 13.43
CA GLU A 150 17.38 5.57 12.31
C GLU A 150 17.97 6.95 11.93
N ASP A 151 17.93 7.93 12.83
CA ASP A 151 18.40 9.31 12.63
C ASP A 151 17.71 10.05 11.47
N ALA A 152 16.49 9.65 11.12
CA ALA A 152 15.68 10.22 10.05
C ALA A 152 14.26 10.58 10.53
N PRO A 153 14.10 11.47 11.53
CA PRO A 153 12.79 11.82 12.07
C PRO A 153 11.88 12.37 10.97
N TYR A 154 10.70 11.80 10.85
CA TYR A 154 9.75 12.16 9.80
C TYR A 154 8.97 13.43 10.18
N THR A 155 8.89 14.40 9.26
CA THR A 155 8.07 15.59 9.38
C THR A 155 7.27 15.79 8.11
N GLY A 156 5.96 15.98 8.23
CA GLY A 156 5.05 16.19 7.11
C GLY A 156 3.81 15.31 7.15
N PHE A 157 3.18 15.14 5.99
CA PHE A 157 2.01 14.28 5.85
C PHE A 157 2.46 12.87 5.51
N LEU A 158 2.12 11.92 6.36
CA LEU A 158 2.32 10.49 6.13
C LEU A 158 1.00 9.85 5.76
N TYR A 159 0.91 9.36 4.54
CA TYR A 159 -0.19 8.55 4.05
C TYR A 159 0.19 7.07 4.21
N ALA A 160 -0.61 6.32 4.93
CA ALA A 160 -0.54 4.87 5.01
C ALA A 160 -1.72 4.26 4.24
N GLY A 161 -1.45 3.59 3.13
CA GLY A 161 -2.38 2.72 2.44
C GLY A 161 -2.43 1.38 3.14
N LEU A 162 -3.60 0.99 3.60
CA LEU A 162 -3.79 -0.18 4.46
C LEU A 162 -4.79 -1.16 3.85
N MET A 163 -4.53 -2.46 4.03
CA MET A 163 -5.54 -3.50 3.92
C MET A 163 -6.04 -3.84 5.31
N ILE A 164 -7.34 -3.70 5.55
CA ILE A 164 -7.99 -4.16 6.76
C ILE A 164 -8.53 -5.55 6.49
N THR A 165 -7.88 -6.55 7.06
CA THR A 165 -8.25 -7.95 6.85
C THR A 165 -9.55 -8.30 7.56
N SER A 166 -10.18 -9.42 7.21
CA SER A 166 -11.46 -9.86 7.78
C SER A 166 -11.44 -10.07 9.30
N ASP A 167 -10.25 -10.30 9.89
CA ASP A 167 -10.03 -10.39 11.34
C ASP A 167 -9.67 -9.03 11.97
N GLY A 168 -9.81 -7.92 11.22
CA GLY A 168 -9.60 -6.55 11.69
C GLY A 168 -8.14 -6.16 11.88
N LYS A 169 -7.18 -6.87 11.24
CA LYS A 169 -5.76 -6.51 11.30
C LYS A 169 -5.41 -5.51 10.20
N PRO A 170 -4.78 -4.37 10.53
CA PRO A 170 -4.24 -3.48 9.53
C PRO A 170 -2.91 -4.03 9.01
N LYS A 171 -2.78 -4.19 7.68
CA LYS A 171 -1.53 -4.49 7.00
C LYS A 171 -1.18 -3.36 6.03
N VAL A 172 0.05 -2.88 6.06
CA VAL A 172 0.51 -1.81 5.17
C VAL A 172 0.66 -2.34 3.75
N ILE A 173 0.07 -1.61 2.80
CA ILE A 173 0.24 -1.83 1.36
C ILE A 173 1.34 -0.90 0.83
N GLU A 174 1.27 0.39 1.21
CA GLU A 174 2.20 1.43 0.77
C GLU A 174 2.24 2.61 1.74
N TYR A 175 3.33 3.36 1.67
CA TYR A 175 3.43 4.70 2.26
C TYR A 175 3.62 5.75 1.17
N ASN A 176 3.05 6.93 1.39
CA ASN A 176 3.31 8.12 0.60
C ASN A 176 3.62 9.32 1.52
N CYS A 177 4.57 10.16 1.10
CA CYS A 177 4.97 11.37 1.86
C CYS A 177 4.17 12.60 1.42
N ARG A 178 2.85 12.46 1.30
CA ARG A 178 1.92 13.47 0.80
C ARG A 178 0.49 13.13 1.18
N PHE A 179 -0.43 14.09 0.97
CA PHE A 179 -1.86 13.78 0.94
C PHE A 179 -2.23 12.88 -0.24
N GLY A 180 -3.37 12.19 -0.13
CA GLY A 180 -3.96 11.40 -1.20
C GLY A 180 -4.74 12.26 -2.20
N ASP A 181 -4.85 11.80 -3.41
CA ASP A 181 -5.79 12.29 -4.43
C ASP A 181 -6.58 11.08 -4.96
N PRO A 182 -7.88 10.98 -4.66
CA PRO A 182 -8.87 12.06 -4.37
C PRO A 182 -9.23 12.29 -2.88
N GLU A 183 -8.55 11.72 -1.90
CA GLU A 183 -8.95 11.75 -0.48
C GLU A 183 -8.88 13.14 0.14
N THR A 184 -7.98 14.01 -0.33
CA THR A 184 -7.70 15.32 0.26
C THR A 184 -8.95 16.19 0.37
N GLN A 185 -9.75 16.28 -0.68
CA GLN A 185 -10.93 17.13 -0.73
C GLN A 185 -11.94 16.75 0.35
N HIS A 186 -12.20 15.46 0.52
CA HIS A 186 -13.15 14.94 1.52
C HIS A 186 -12.64 15.18 2.94
N ILE A 187 -11.35 14.90 3.19
CA ILE A 187 -10.72 15.08 4.50
C ILE A 187 -10.71 16.55 4.92
N ILE A 188 -10.32 17.47 4.02
CA ILE A 188 -10.30 18.90 4.30
C ILE A 188 -11.71 19.43 4.54
N CYS A 189 -12.72 18.96 3.82
CA CYS A 189 -14.11 19.33 4.04
C CYS A 189 -14.57 18.98 5.46
N LEU A 190 -14.15 17.85 6.01
CA LEU A 190 -14.49 17.44 7.37
C LEU A 190 -13.82 18.29 8.47
N LEU A 191 -12.69 18.93 8.20
CA LEU A 191 -12.05 19.82 9.18
C LEU A 191 -12.90 21.07 9.53
N TYR A 192 -13.85 21.44 8.68
CA TYR A 192 -14.77 22.55 8.93
C TYR A 192 -16.08 22.16 9.62
N THR A 193 -16.36 20.86 9.67
CA THR A 193 -17.65 20.35 10.15
C THR A 193 -17.58 19.62 11.48
N TYR A 194 -16.39 19.50 12.06
CA TYR A 194 -16.14 18.92 13.39
C TYR A 194 -15.56 19.93 14.35
#